data_e7aa2e09d823c2b9a351c2f7208960a9
#
_entry.id   e7aa2e09d823c2b9a351c2f7208960a9
#
_cell.length_a   1.000
_cell.length_b   1.000
_cell.length_c   1.000
_cell.angle_alpha   90.00
_cell.angle_beta   90.00
_cell.angle_gamma   90.00
#
_symmetry.space_group_name_H-M   'P 1'
#
loop_
_entity.id
_entity.type
_entity.pdbx_description
1 polymer ?
#
loop_
_entity_poly.entity_id
_entity_poly.type
_entity_poly.pdbx_seq_one_letter_code
_entity_poly.pdbx_strand_id
1 'polypeptide(L)'
;MYWLSRQGLPRKAGMAASLGTAVHASVEDLLLHDISHIKDAESGWLPEFAEGVLKTRWEEEKAIFHATPRRPQWKEDKWKDAVRNQRGAVMMLLDHVGVRSLEQDRITGALWRRIQKLAIAVEGELKTSDGRLMGRLDLLMGDINDEGELVGWLVADLKTGRTPETELKTDVNRQLRMYRDILLANNPSAPNVRTEGWYTQNASKWAAHGENVLEQAYDAWQATVPTPLPMEPTIGDSSCGGFCDWKAWCPHWWNWRNDNGTLHKSDFSDAVVLLQEYDSNTGSAVLELCEPADANGRAMPTGIRQS
;
A
#
# COMPACT_ATOMS: atom_id res chain seq x y z
N MET A 1 -2.87 -7.16 16.97
CA MET A 1 -2.07 -6.63 15.85
C MET A 1 -1.44 -5.28 16.19
N TYR A 2 -2.22 -4.22 16.44
CA TYR A 2 -1.73 -2.87 16.76
C TYR A 2 -0.74 -2.85 17.95
N TRP A 3 -1.07 -3.50 19.05
CA TRP A 3 -0.21 -3.58 20.25
C TRP A 3 1.15 -4.20 19.94
N LEU A 4 1.18 -5.32 19.22
CA LEU A 4 2.42 -6.01 18.85
C LEU A 4 3.25 -5.21 17.84
N SER A 5 2.61 -4.47 16.91
CA SER A 5 3.34 -3.62 15.98
C SER A 5 4.10 -2.50 16.68
N ARG A 6 3.60 -2.02 17.82
CA ARG A 6 4.31 -1.02 18.65
C ARG A 6 5.52 -1.57 19.37
N GLN A 7 5.68 -2.91 19.46
CA GLN A 7 6.88 -3.54 20.00
C GLN A 7 8.06 -3.56 19.00
N GLY A 8 7.91 -2.92 17.84
CA GLY A 8 8.97 -2.84 16.86
C GLY A 8 9.26 -4.13 16.11
N LEU A 9 8.36 -5.11 16.17
CA LEU A 9 8.53 -6.37 15.43
C LEU A 9 8.39 -6.12 13.92
N PRO A 10 9.29 -6.65 13.09
CA PRO A 10 9.27 -6.40 11.66
C PRO A 10 8.02 -7.03 11.01
N ARG A 11 7.42 -6.29 10.09
CA ARG A 11 6.34 -6.81 9.26
C ARG A 11 6.89 -7.78 8.22
N LYS A 12 6.06 -8.72 7.79
CA LYS A 12 6.38 -9.60 6.67
C LYS A 12 6.38 -8.81 5.36
N ALA A 13 7.47 -8.88 4.62
CA ALA A 13 7.50 -8.34 3.26
C ALA A 13 6.64 -9.20 2.32
N GLY A 14 6.00 -8.58 1.35
CA GLY A 14 5.17 -9.25 0.36
C GLY A 14 5.46 -8.75 -1.05
N MET A 15 5.70 -9.68 -2.01
CA MET A 15 6.05 -9.32 -3.39
C MET A 15 5.02 -8.39 -4.06
N ALA A 16 3.73 -8.61 -3.81
CA ALA A 16 2.67 -7.76 -4.36
C ALA A 16 2.71 -6.33 -3.78
N ALA A 17 3.02 -6.19 -2.48
CA ALA A 17 3.15 -4.90 -1.83
C ALA A 17 4.39 -4.15 -2.36
N SER A 18 5.55 -4.82 -2.42
CA SER A 18 6.78 -4.21 -2.95
C SER A 18 6.64 -3.80 -4.42
N LEU A 19 5.96 -4.61 -5.26
CA LEU A 19 5.63 -4.20 -6.63
C LEU A 19 4.78 -2.92 -6.62
N GLY A 20 3.74 -2.87 -5.79
CA GLY A 20 2.89 -1.69 -5.66
C GLY A 20 3.71 -0.46 -5.28
N THR A 21 4.52 -0.56 -4.23
CA THR A 21 5.38 0.54 -3.76
C THR A 21 6.33 1.05 -4.85
N ALA A 22 7.01 0.14 -5.56
CA ALA A 22 7.92 0.54 -6.65
C ALA A 22 7.18 1.27 -7.79
N VAL A 23 5.96 0.81 -8.15
CA VAL A 23 5.15 1.45 -9.19
C VAL A 23 4.69 2.84 -8.73
N HIS A 24 4.13 2.98 -7.51
CA HIS A 24 3.68 4.28 -6.98
C HIS A 24 4.84 5.27 -6.93
N ALA A 25 5.97 4.89 -6.33
CA ALA A 25 7.15 5.75 -6.25
C ALA A 25 7.68 6.13 -7.65
N SER A 26 7.59 5.24 -8.63
CA SER A 26 8.00 5.57 -10.00
C SER A 26 7.06 6.57 -10.66
N VAL A 27 5.75 6.50 -10.41
CA VAL A 27 4.77 7.47 -10.92
C VAL A 27 4.96 8.84 -10.25
N GLU A 28 5.24 8.85 -8.94
CA GLU A 28 5.63 10.06 -8.21
C GLU A 28 6.83 10.73 -8.85
N ASP A 29 7.92 9.98 -9.06
CA ASP A 29 9.13 10.52 -9.70
C ASP A 29 8.85 11.07 -11.10
N LEU A 30 8.04 10.38 -11.91
CA LEU A 30 7.67 10.85 -13.25
C LEU A 30 6.93 12.18 -13.22
N LEU A 31 6.04 12.37 -12.23
CA LEU A 31 5.25 13.59 -12.10
C LEU A 31 6.05 14.75 -11.51
N LEU A 32 7.00 14.47 -10.63
CA LEU A 32 7.79 15.49 -9.94
C LEU A 32 9.10 15.84 -10.63
N HIS A 33 9.54 15.02 -11.59
CA HIS A 33 10.82 15.25 -12.27
C HIS A 33 10.81 16.54 -13.10
N ASP A 34 11.87 17.33 -12.98
CA ASP A 34 12.07 18.51 -13.81
C ASP A 34 12.43 18.12 -15.26
N ILE A 35 11.51 18.38 -16.17
CA ILE A 35 11.69 18.17 -17.61
C ILE A 35 11.90 19.48 -18.39
N SER A 36 12.37 20.54 -17.73
CA SER A 36 12.61 21.84 -18.36
C SER A 36 13.58 21.75 -19.56
N HIS A 37 14.49 20.77 -19.54
CA HIS A 37 15.42 20.48 -20.62
C HIS A 37 14.79 19.81 -21.85
N ILE A 38 13.60 19.21 -21.73
CA ILE A 38 12.85 18.59 -22.83
C ILE A 38 12.09 19.68 -23.59
N LYS A 39 12.28 19.82 -24.91
CA LYS A 39 11.56 20.80 -25.72
C LYS A 39 10.07 20.47 -25.84
N ASP A 40 9.25 21.49 -26.07
CA ASP A 40 7.79 21.33 -26.15
C ASP A 40 7.34 20.28 -27.18
N ALA A 41 7.95 20.29 -28.35
CA ALA A 41 7.63 19.36 -29.43
C ALA A 41 8.43 18.04 -29.37
N GLU A 42 9.35 17.89 -28.42
CA GLU A 42 10.20 16.70 -28.31
C GLU A 42 9.38 15.52 -27.80
N SER A 43 9.48 14.40 -28.49
CA SER A 43 8.84 13.12 -28.14
C SER A 43 9.86 11.98 -28.16
N GLY A 44 9.46 10.76 -27.76
CA GLY A 44 10.35 9.59 -27.72
C GLY A 44 11.20 9.47 -26.46
N TRP A 45 11.23 10.47 -25.59
CA TRP A 45 12.04 10.52 -24.38
C TRP A 45 11.41 9.74 -23.19
N LEU A 46 10.08 9.74 -23.11
CA LEU A 46 9.37 9.23 -21.91
C LEU A 46 9.54 7.71 -21.68
N PRO A 47 9.48 6.82 -22.69
CA PRO A 47 9.57 5.38 -22.44
C PRO A 47 10.87 4.95 -21.74
N GLU A 48 12.02 5.42 -22.23
CA GLU A 48 13.31 5.10 -21.64
C GLU A 48 13.47 5.74 -20.26
N PHE A 49 13.05 6.99 -20.11
CA PHE A 49 13.06 7.68 -18.82
C PHE A 49 12.16 6.96 -17.80
N ALA A 50 10.95 6.60 -18.17
CA ALA A 50 10.01 5.92 -17.28
C ALA A 50 10.53 4.54 -16.84
N GLU A 51 11.13 3.77 -17.77
CA GLU A 51 11.71 2.48 -17.43
C GLU A 51 12.92 2.63 -16.51
N GLY A 52 13.76 3.65 -16.73
CA GLY A 52 14.90 3.96 -15.86
C GLY A 52 14.48 4.31 -14.43
N VAL A 53 13.46 5.15 -14.28
CA VAL A 53 12.90 5.51 -12.97
C VAL A 53 12.32 4.28 -12.27
N LEU A 54 11.51 3.49 -12.97
CA LEU A 54 10.94 2.27 -12.39
C LEU A 54 12.04 1.28 -11.96
N LYS A 55 13.08 1.13 -12.76
CA LYS A 55 14.20 0.23 -12.44
C LYS A 55 14.91 0.65 -11.15
N THR A 56 15.13 1.95 -10.96
CA THR A 56 15.72 2.47 -9.72
C THR A 56 14.83 2.11 -8.52
N ARG A 57 13.54 2.39 -8.57
CA ARG A 57 12.60 2.09 -7.49
C ARG A 57 12.42 0.58 -7.23
N TRP A 58 12.50 -0.21 -8.29
CA TRP A 58 12.46 -1.67 -8.19
C TRP A 58 13.66 -2.24 -7.43
N GLU A 59 14.87 -1.77 -7.72
CA GLU A 59 16.08 -2.21 -7.02
C GLU A 59 16.12 -1.72 -5.57
N GLU A 60 15.61 -0.52 -5.27
CA GLU A 60 15.45 -0.02 -3.91
C GLU A 60 14.49 -0.92 -3.11
N GLU A 61 13.32 -1.22 -3.65
CA GLU A 61 12.34 -2.12 -3.01
C GLU A 61 12.89 -3.54 -2.85
N LYS A 62 13.64 -4.04 -3.81
CA LYS A 62 14.32 -5.34 -3.73
C LYS A 62 15.32 -5.37 -2.57
N ALA A 63 16.10 -4.31 -2.40
CA ALA A 63 17.04 -4.19 -1.29
C ALA A 63 16.32 -4.19 0.07
N ILE A 64 15.23 -3.42 0.21
CA ILE A 64 14.39 -3.38 1.42
C ILE A 64 13.78 -4.77 1.68
N PHE A 65 13.27 -5.43 0.64
CA PHE A 65 12.69 -6.76 0.73
C PHE A 65 13.71 -7.78 1.26
N HIS A 66 14.94 -7.76 0.73
CA HIS A 66 16.01 -8.65 1.19
C HIS A 66 16.50 -8.31 2.59
N ALA A 67 16.48 -7.07 3.02
CA ALA A 67 16.79 -6.68 4.40
C ALA A 67 15.72 -7.09 5.41
N THR A 68 14.49 -7.38 4.96
CA THR A 68 13.39 -7.78 5.85
C THR A 68 13.54 -9.24 6.28
N PRO A 69 13.64 -9.55 7.59
CA PRO A 69 13.89 -10.92 8.06
C PRO A 69 12.72 -11.87 7.80
N ARG A 70 11.49 -11.37 7.73
CA ARG A 70 10.26 -12.14 7.49
C ARG A 70 9.78 -11.94 6.06
N ARG A 71 10.47 -12.53 5.10
CA ARG A 71 10.17 -12.37 3.68
C ARG A 71 10.00 -13.72 2.97
N PRO A 72 9.12 -13.81 1.95
CA PRO A 72 9.15 -14.88 0.96
C PRO A 72 10.30 -14.65 -0.03
N GLN A 73 10.39 -15.50 -1.04
CA GLN A 73 11.37 -15.32 -2.12
C GLN A 73 10.98 -14.13 -3.01
N TRP A 74 11.96 -13.29 -3.36
CA TRP A 74 11.80 -12.27 -4.39
C TRP A 74 11.58 -12.90 -5.76
N LYS A 75 10.69 -12.33 -6.58
CA LYS A 75 10.28 -12.85 -7.89
C LYS A 75 10.65 -11.87 -9.00
N GLU A 76 11.75 -12.13 -9.71
CA GLU A 76 12.22 -11.28 -10.81
C GLU A 76 11.24 -11.24 -12.01
N ASP A 77 10.48 -12.30 -12.25
CA ASP A 77 9.46 -12.34 -13.30
C ASP A 77 8.36 -11.29 -13.12
N LYS A 78 8.19 -10.78 -11.89
CA LYS A 78 7.24 -9.69 -11.57
C LYS A 78 7.65 -8.32 -12.12
N TRP A 79 8.87 -8.17 -12.61
CA TRP A 79 9.29 -6.96 -13.32
C TRP A 79 8.36 -6.59 -14.48
N LYS A 80 7.94 -7.59 -15.27
CA LYS A 80 7.01 -7.37 -16.39
C LYS A 80 5.65 -6.83 -15.93
N ASP A 81 5.19 -7.26 -14.76
CA ASP A 81 3.96 -6.75 -14.16
C ASP A 81 4.16 -5.30 -13.68
N ALA A 82 5.31 -4.97 -13.09
CA ALA A 82 5.62 -3.60 -12.68
C ALA A 82 5.64 -2.63 -13.87
N VAL A 83 6.31 -3.00 -14.96
CA VAL A 83 6.34 -2.21 -16.21
C VAL A 83 4.93 -2.02 -16.78
N ARG A 84 4.11 -3.07 -16.80
CA ARG A 84 2.72 -2.97 -17.26
C ARG A 84 1.91 -2.00 -16.41
N ASN A 85 2.04 -2.07 -15.09
CA ASN A 85 1.32 -1.20 -14.17
C ASN A 85 1.76 0.26 -14.31
N GLN A 86 3.06 0.55 -14.41
CA GLN A 86 3.55 1.91 -14.64
C GLN A 86 3.01 2.49 -15.97
N ARG A 87 3.07 1.71 -17.04
CA ARG A 87 2.50 2.11 -18.34
C ARG A 87 1.01 2.40 -18.23
N GLY A 88 0.27 1.55 -17.51
CA GLY A 88 -1.15 1.77 -17.25
C GLY A 88 -1.40 3.08 -16.52
N ALA A 89 -0.63 3.41 -15.48
CA ALA A 89 -0.73 4.69 -14.79
C ALA A 89 -0.48 5.88 -15.72
N VAL A 90 0.56 5.82 -16.55
CA VAL A 90 0.84 6.86 -17.56
C VAL A 90 -0.33 7.03 -18.54
N MET A 91 -0.92 5.92 -19.01
CA MET A 91 -2.10 5.97 -19.89
C MET A 91 -3.31 6.62 -19.22
N MET A 92 -3.51 6.39 -17.93
CA MET A 92 -4.61 6.99 -17.16
C MET A 92 -4.39 8.49 -16.94
N LEU A 93 -3.15 8.92 -16.72
CA LEU A 93 -2.78 10.34 -16.68
C LEU A 93 -3.04 11.03 -18.02
N LEU A 94 -2.72 10.39 -19.14
CA LEU A 94 -3.03 10.88 -20.48
C LEU A 94 -4.54 10.98 -20.73
N ASP A 95 -5.29 9.94 -20.38
CA ASP A 95 -6.75 9.94 -20.50
C ASP A 95 -7.40 11.05 -19.67
N HIS A 96 -6.82 11.39 -18.51
CA HIS A 96 -7.30 12.49 -17.67
C HIS A 96 -7.19 13.87 -18.37
N VAL A 97 -6.21 14.06 -19.25
CA VAL A 97 -6.06 15.28 -20.05
C VAL A 97 -6.71 15.18 -21.45
N GLY A 98 -7.58 14.20 -21.63
CA GLY A 98 -8.34 14.00 -22.87
C GLY A 98 -7.56 13.34 -24.01
N VAL A 99 -6.39 12.77 -23.73
CA VAL A 99 -5.54 12.10 -24.73
C VAL A 99 -5.74 10.60 -24.63
N ARG A 100 -6.52 10.06 -25.57
CA ARG A 100 -6.80 8.62 -25.67
C ARG A 100 -5.97 7.99 -26.78
N SER A 101 -5.52 6.77 -26.57
CA SER A 101 -4.85 5.95 -27.60
C SER A 101 -3.54 6.53 -28.15
N LEU A 102 -2.85 7.38 -27.41
CA LEU A 102 -1.51 7.85 -27.77
C LEU A 102 -0.44 6.87 -27.29
N GLU A 103 0.46 6.48 -28.17
CA GLU A 103 1.64 5.70 -27.82
C GLU A 103 2.60 6.54 -26.97
N GLN A 104 3.26 5.92 -25.98
CA GLN A 104 4.11 6.65 -25.03
C GLN A 104 5.29 7.36 -25.68
N ASP A 105 5.82 6.82 -26.78
CA ASP A 105 6.89 7.44 -27.58
C ASP A 105 6.46 8.73 -28.29
N ARG A 106 5.16 8.98 -28.41
CA ARG A 106 4.59 10.20 -29.00
C ARG A 106 4.24 11.28 -27.97
N ILE A 107 4.47 11.02 -26.69
CA ILE A 107 4.21 12.00 -25.63
C ILE A 107 5.26 13.09 -25.73
N THR A 108 4.81 14.33 -26.00
CA THR A 108 5.68 15.50 -26.10
C THR A 108 5.98 16.12 -24.74
N GLY A 109 7.06 16.91 -24.67
CA GLY A 109 7.39 17.67 -23.45
C GLY A 109 6.27 18.62 -23.03
N ALA A 110 5.59 19.29 -23.98
CA ALA A 110 4.45 20.14 -23.67
C ALA A 110 3.27 19.39 -23.05
N LEU A 111 2.94 18.21 -23.59
CA LEU A 111 1.86 17.38 -23.06
C LEU A 111 2.17 16.90 -21.65
N TRP A 112 3.40 16.45 -21.40
CA TRP A 112 3.78 16.00 -20.06
C TRP A 112 3.78 17.14 -19.05
N ARG A 113 4.29 18.32 -19.40
CA ARG A 113 4.19 19.52 -18.54
C ARG A 113 2.74 19.89 -18.21
N ARG A 114 1.79 19.71 -19.16
CA ARG A 114 0.37 19.92 -18.90
C ARG A 114 -0.14 18.95 -17.82
N ILE A 115 0.26 17.67 -17.86
CA ILE A 115 -0.08 16.68 -16.83
C ILE A 115 0.52 17.09 -15.48
N GLN A 116 1.82 17.45 -15.45
CA GLN A 116 2.49 17.89 -14.23
C GLN A 116 1.83 19.11 -13.58
N LYS A 117 1.37 20.08 -14.39
CA LYS A 117 0.65 21.27 -13.88
C LYS A 117 -0.70 20.96 -13.25
N LEU A 118 -1.34 19.87 -13.65
CA LEU A 118 -2.59 19.42 -13.04
C LEU A 118 -2.36 18.60 -11.77
N ALA A 119 -1.18 18.08 -11.54
CA ALA A 119 -0.83 17.38 -10.30
C ALA A 119 -0.67 18.40 -9.16
N ILE A 120 -1.69 18.51 -8.30
CA ILE A 120 -1.71 19.40 -7.15
C ILE A 120 -0.89 18.81 -6.00
N ALA A 121 -1.01 17.50 -5.77
CA ALA A 121 -0.20 16.75 -4.82
C ALA A 121 0.00 15.32 -5.32
N VAL A 122 1.20 14.80 -5.08
CA VAL A 122 1.58 13.40 -5.36
C VAL A 122 2.10 12.81 -4.05
N GLU A 123 1.62 11.63 -3.66
CA GLU A 123 1.94 10.98 -2.38
C GLU A 123 1.73 11.93 -1.17
N GLY A 124 0.67 12.73 -1.25
CA GLY A 124 0.40 13.80 -0.29
C GLY A 124 -0.20 13.31 1.03
N GLU A 125 0.31 13.82 2.15
CA GLU A 125 -0.31 13.60 3.45
C GLU A 125 -1.62 14.39 3.54
N LEU A 126 -2.67 13.71 3.96
CA LEU A 126 -3.98 14.27 4.21
C LEU A 126 -4.42 13.95 5.63
N LYS A 127 -4.79 14.98 6.41
CA LYS A 127 -5.25 14.80 7.79
C LYS A 127 -6.36 15.76 8.15
N THR A 128 -7.21 15.37 9.08
CA THR A 128 -8.19 16.26 9.70
C THR A 128 -7.49 17.34 10.55
N SER A 129 -8.15 18.45 10.79
CA SER A 129 -7.59 19.56 11.58
C SER A 129 -7.16 19.17 13.00
N ASP A 130 -7.81 18.15 13.57
CA ASP A 130 -7.48 17.59 14.88
C ASP A 130 -6.41 16.48 14.82
N GLY A 131 -5.97 16.09 13.63
CA GLY A 131 -4.96 15.08 13.38
C GLY A 131 -5.36 13.64 13.72
N ARG A 132 -6.62 13.36 14.04
CA ARG A 132 -7.08 12.02 14.43
C ARG A 132 -7.24 11.08 13.26
N LEU A 133 -7.76 11.60 12.14
CA LEU A 133 -7.85 10.85 10.89
C LEU A 133 -6.78 11.36 9.95
N MET A 134 -6.05 10.43 9.39
CA MET A 134 -4.99 10.74 8.42
C MET A 134 -4.89 9.66 7.36
N GLY A 135 -4.40 10.04 6.21
CA GLY A 135 -4.11 9.14 5.11
C GLY A 135 -3.05 9.74 4.21
N ARG A 136 -2.59 8.95 3.26
CA ARG A 136 -1.71 9.38 2.19
C ARG A 136 -2.44 9.11 0.89
N LEU A 137 -2.69 10.15 0.12
CA LEU A 137 -3.31 10.02 -1.19
C LEU A 137 -2.21 9.90 -2.25
N ASP A 138 -2.43 9.03 -3.23
CA ASP A 138 -1.45 8.83 -4.30
C ASP A 138 -1.39 10.07 -5.20
N LEU A 139 -2.55 10.53 -5.67
CA LEU A 139 -2.66 11.66 -6.58
C LEU A 139 -3.83 12.57 -6.20
N LEU A 140 -3.57 13.87 -6.10
CA LEU A 140 -4.58 14.92 -6.14
C LEU A 140 -4.35 15.75 -7.41
N MET A 141 -5.30 15.77 -8.29
CA MET A 141 -5.20 16.44 -9.58
C MET A 141 -6.30 17.48 -9.77
N GLY A 142 -6.02 18.51 -10.56
CA GLY A 142 -7.08 19.35 -11.11
C GLY A 142 -7.98 18.51 -11.99
N ASP A 143 -9.29 18.59 -11.78
CA ASP A 143 -10.30 17.94 -12.61
C ASP A 143 -10.71 18.88 -13.73
N ILE A 144 -10.64 18.43 -14.96
CA ILE A 144 -10.92 19.24 -16.15
C ILE A 144 -12.10 18.67 -16.94
N ASN A 145 -12.90 19.56 -17.54
CA ASN A 145 -13.96 19.18 -18.46
C ASN A 145 -13.42 18.88 -19.87
N ASP A 146 -14.30 18.53 -20.79
CA ASP A 146 -13.94 18.21 -22.18
C ASP A 146 -13.34 19.44 -22.92
N GLU A 147 -13.65 20.65 -22.47
CA GLU A 147 -13.10 21.92 -22.97
C GLU A 147 -11.71 22.23 -22.39
N GLY A 148 -11.26 21.44 -21.40
CA GLY A 148 -9.97 21.59 -20.70
C GLY A 148 -9.97 22.63 -19.59
N GLU A 149 -11.15 23.08 -19.15
CA GLU A 149 -11.31 24.02 -18.05
C GLU A 149 -11.32 23.28 -16.70
N LEU A 150 -10.70 23.90 -15.67
CA LEU A 150 -10.68 23.35 -14.33
C LEU A 150 -12.07 23.44 -13.68
N VAL A 151 -12.70 22.31 -13.43
CA VAL A 151 -14.06 22.21 -12.86
C VAL A 151 -14.08 21.63 -11.45
N GLY A 152 -12.95 21.09 -10.97
CA GLY A 152 -12.90 20.44 -9.67
C GLY A 152 -11.54 19.90 -9.32
N TRP A 153 -11.55 19.01 -8.36
CA TRP A 153 -10.40 18.19 -7.98
C TRP A 153 -10.73 16.71 -8.17
N LEU A 154 -9.73 15.94 -8.54
CA LEU A 154 -9.76 14.50 -8.62
C LEU A 154 -8.74 13.91 -7.64
N VAL A 155 -9.22 13.08 -6.72
CA VAL A 155 -8.36 12.16 -5.96
C VAL A 155 -8.34 10.84 -6.72
N ALA A 156 -7.18 10.45 -7.22
CA ALA A 156 -6.95 9.15 -7.84
C ALA A 156 -6.03 8.31 -6.95
N ASP A 157 -6.46 7.10 -6.67
CA ASP A 157 -5.74 6.12 -5.88
C ASP A 157 -5.31 4.96 -6.77
N LEU A 158 -4.00 4.77 -6.91
CA LEU A 158 -3.41 3.79 -7.81
C LEU A 158 -3.53 2.37 -7.22
N LYS A 159 -4.01 1.44 -8.00
CA LYS A 159 -4.17 0.05 -7.62
C LYS A 159 -3.47 -0.87 -8.61
N THR A 160 -2.38 -1.50 -8.16
CA THR A 160 -1.61 -2.48 -8.96
C THR A 160 -2.17 -3.90 -8.85
N GLY A 161 -3.22 -4.09 -8.04
CA GLY A 161 -3.88 -5.36 -7.82
C GLY A 161 -4.95 -5.67 -8.88
N ARG A 162 -5.69 -6.76 -8.62
CA ARG A 162 -6.78 -7.22 -9.50
C ARG A 162 -7.89 -6.18 -9.60
N THR A 163 -8.27 -5.85 -10.81
CA THR A 163 -9.41 -4.98 -11.12
C THR A 163 -10.72 -5.59 -10.61
N PRO A 164 -11.63 -4.81 -10.01
CA PRO A 164 -12.96 -5.28 -9.67
C PRO A 164 -13.76 -5.64 -10.93
N GLU A 165 -14.74 -6.52 -10.77
CA GLU A 165 -15.58 -6.99 -11.88
C GLU A 165 -16.84 -6.12 -12.04
N THR A 166 -17.39 -5.61 -10.96
CA THR A 166 -18.67 -4.88 -10.96
C THR A 166 -18.60 -3.53 -10.26
N GLU A 167 -17.91 -3.46 -9.12
CA GLU A 167 -17.82 -2.25 -8.30
C GLU A 167 -16.52 -2.24 -7.47
N LEU A 168 -16.14 -1.07 -6.96
CA LEU A 168 -15.04 -0.95 -6.02
C LEU A 168 -15.26 -1.83 -4.79
N LYS A 169 -14.22 -2.47 -4.31
CA LYS A 169 -14.26 -3.12 -2.99
C LYS A 169 -14.65 -2.10 -1.93
N THR A 170 -15.46 -2.53 -0.96
CA THR A 170 -16.01 -1.67 0.09
C THR A 170 -14.94 -0.88 0.85
N ASP A 171 -13.79 -1.49 1.12
CA ASP A 171 -12.66 -0.85 1.80
C ASP A 171 -12.02 0.24 0.94
N VAL A 172 -11.81 0.00 -0.35
CA VAL A 172 -11.27 0.99 -1.30
C VAL A 172 -12.27 2.14 -1.50
N ASN A 173 -13.55 1.84 -1.68
CA ASN A 173 -14.59 2.87 -1.79
C ASN A 173 -14.64 3.76 -0.54
N ARG A 174 -14.55 3.16 0.66
CA ARG A 174 -14.53 3.90 1.93
C ARG A 174 -13.27 4.74 2.07
N GLN A 175 -12.11 4.23 1.71
CA GLN A 175 -10.83 4.96 1.72
C GLN A 175 -10.91 6.21 0.85
N LEU A 176 -11.36 6.08 -0.38
CA LEU A 176 -11.51 7.18 -1.32
C LEU A 176 -12.48 8.25 -0.83
N ARG A 177 -13.63 7.84 -0.29
CA ARG A 177 -14.59 8.77 0.32
C ARG A 177 -14.00 9.49 1.52
N MET A 178 -13.23 8.80 2.36
CA MET A 178 -12.55 9.44 3.49
C MET A 178 -11.59 10.53 3.00
N TYR A 179 -10.83 10.30 1.95
CA TYR A 179 -9.95 11.33 1.37
C TYR A 179 -10.74 12.54 0.87
N ARG A 180 -11.81 12.31 0.12
CA ARG A 180 -12.73 13.38 -0.32
C ARG A 180 -13.24 14.20 0.87
N ASP A 181 -13.73 13.52 1.88
CA ASP A 181 -14.41 14.16 3.00
C ASP A 181 -13.44 14.94 3.89
N ILE A 182 -12.20 14.46 4.07
CA ILE A 182 -11.15 15.23 4.75
C ILE A 182 -10.76 16.46 3.92
N LEU A 183 -10.61 16.33 2.60
CA LEU A 183 -10.32 17.47 1.72
C LEU A 183 -11.39 18.55 1.82
N LEU A 184 -12.66 18.15 1.76
CA LEU A 184 -13.80 19.07 1.88
C LEU A 184 -13.91 19.70 3.27
N ALA A 185 -13.65 18.95 4.33
CA ALA A 185 -13.64 19.48 5.69
C ALA A 185 -12.52 20.50 5.91
N ASN A 186 -11.34 20.29 5.32
CA ASN A 186 -10.22 21.22 5.39
C ASN A 186 -10.39 22.44 4.47
N ASN A 187 -11.17 22.31 3.41
CA ASN A 187 -11.36 23.34 2.39
C ASN A 187 -12.85 23.51 2.09
N PRO A 188 -13.62 24.19 2.95
CA PRO A 188 -15.07 24.35 2.76
C PRO A 188 -15.50 25.05 1.46
N SER A 189 -14.56 25.82 0.86
CA SER A 189 -14.75 26.48 -0.43
C SER A 189 -14.17 25.68 -1.61
N ALA A 190 -13.75 24.44 -1.36
CA ALA A 190 -13.20 23.61 -2.41
C ALA A 190 -14.23 23.39 -3.56
N PRO A 191 -13.77 23.31 -4.81
CA PRO A 191 -14.62 22.91 -5.92
C PRO A 191 -15.11 21.48 -5.72
N ASN A 192 -15.90 20.97 -6.66
CA ASN A 192 -16.31 19.57 -6.65
C ASN A 192 -15.09 18.63 -6.54
N VAL A 193 -15.17 17.61 -5.67
CA VAL A 193 -14.10 16.62 -5.50
C VAL A 193 -14.61 15.25 -5.93
N ARG A 194 -14.09 14.75 -7.06
CA ARG A 194 -14.27 13.37 -7.51
C ARG A 194 -13.21 12.46 -6.92
N THR A 195 -13.56 11.18 -6.76
CA THR A 195 -12.61 10.17 -6.27
C THR A 195 -12.70 8.91 -7.10
N GLU A 196 -11.55 8.39 -7.50
CA GLU A 196 -11.45 7.23 -8.39
C GLU A 196 -10.36 6.25 -7.93
N GLY A 197 -10.66 4.96 -7.96
CA GLY A 197 -9.64 3.91 -7.92
C GLY A 197 -9.12 3.65 -9.34
N TRP A 198 -7.83 3.85 -9.55
CA TRP A 198 -7.15 3.67 -10.82
C TRP A 198 -6.42 2.33 -10.86
N TYR A 199 -6.99 1.33 -11.54
CA TYR A 199 -6.43 0.00 -11.67
C TYR A 199 -5.45 -0.04 -12.85
N THR A 200 -4.18 0.07 -12.54
CA THR A 200 -3.10 0.31 -13.49
C THR A 200 -2.81 -0.87 -14.40
N GLN A 201 -3.12 -2.10 -13.98
CA GLN A 201 -2.88 -3.31 -14.78
C GLN A 201 -3.58 -3.29 -16.14
N ASN A 202 -4.78 -2.72 -16.21
CA ASN A 202 -5.61 -2.62 -17.41
C ASN A 202 -6.12 -1.20 -17.70
N ALA A 203 -5.56 -0.19 -17.02
CA ALA A 203 -5.91 1.22 -17.15
C ALA A 203 -7.42 1.50 -16.98
N SER A 204 -8.07 0.86 -16.00
CA SER A 204 -9.49 1.06 -15.72
C SER A 204 -9.72 1.97 -14.50
N LYS A 205 -10.73 2.85 -14.62
CA LYS A 205 -11.10 3.83 -13.60
C LYS A 205 -12.45 3.44 -12.98
N TRP A 206 -12.52 3.53 -11.68
CA TRP A 206 -13.71 3.17 -10.90
C TRP A 206 -14.03 4.29 -9.92
N ALA A 207 -15.12 5.01 -10.15
CA ALA A 207 -15.53 6.09 -9.27
C ALA A 207 -16.02 5.57 -7.91
N ALA A 208 -15.63 6.26 -6.83
CA ALA A 208 -16.19 5.98 -5.52
C ALA A 208 -17.43 6.85 -5.28
N HIS A 209 -18.48 6.22 -4.80
CA HIS A 209 -19.76 6.85 -4.54
C HIS A 209 -20.25 6.58 -3.12
N GLY A 210 -21.03 7.51 -2.58
CA GLY A 210 -21.68 7.37 -1.28
C GLY A 210 -21.60 8.64 -0.43
N GLU A 211 -22.25 8.58 0.71
CA GLU A 211 -22.32 9.67 1.67
C GLU A 211 -21.00 9.92 2.39
N ASN A 212 -20.94 11.02 3.18
CA ASN A 212 -19.80 11.34 4.02
C ASN A 212 -19.52 10.22 5.03
N VAL A 213 -18.23 9.92 5.23
CA VAL A 213 -17.78 8.80 6.09
C VAL A 213 -17.00 9.26 7.32
N LEU A 214 -16.82 10.57 7.54
CA LEU A 214 -15.99 11.06 8.64
C LEU A 214 -16.51 10.64 10.02
N GLU A 215 -17.83 10.75 10.26
CA GLU A 215 -18.42 10.31 11.53
C GLU A 215 -18.09 8.83 11.80
N GLN A 216 -18.35 7.98 10.83
CA GLN A 216 -18.03 6.54 10.89
C GLN A 216 -16.54 6.26 11.10
N ALA A 217 -15.68 7.08 10.47
CA ALA A 217 -14.23 6.96 10.63
C ALA A 217 -13.78 7.42 12.03
N TYR A 218 -14.38 8.45 12.58
CA TYR A 218 -14.12 8.88 13.96
C TYR A 218 -14.58 7.84 14.99
N ASP A 219 -15.75 7.23 14.80
CA ASP A 219 -16.23 6.13 15.66
C ASP A 219 -15.25 4.94 15.62
N ALA A 220 -14.81 4.56 14.43
CA ALA A 220 -13.81 3.50 14.27
C ALA A 220 -12.48 3.87 14.92
N TRP A 221 -12.03 5.12 14.78
CA TRP A 221 -10.84 5.62 15.46
C TRP A 221 -10.98 5.56 16.98
N GLN A 222 -12.12 6.03 17.51
CA GLN A 222 -12.41 6.00 18.95
C GLN A 222 -12.39 4.56 19.51
N ALA A 223 -12.91 3.59 18.74
CA ALA A 223 -12.86 2.19 19.10
C ALA A 223 -11.44 1.59 19.13
N THR A 224 -10.47 2.25 18.47
CA THR A 224 -9.06 1.80 18.42
C THR A 224 -8.12 2.59 19.32
N VAL A 225 -8.63 3.53 20.13
CA VAL A 225 -7.80 4.30 21.08
C VAL A 225 -7.07 3.32 21.99
N PRO A 226 -5.74 3.46 22.15
CA PRO A 226 -4.95 2.55 22.94
C PRO A 226 -5.42 2.48 24.39
N THR A 227 -5.70 1.28 24.86
CA THR A 227 -5.94 0.98 26.25
C THR A 227 -4.63 0.50 26.90
N PRO A 228 -4.48 0.56 28.23
CA PRO A 228 -3.31 0.01 28.94
C PRO A 228 -3.12 -1.48 28.70
N LEU A 229 -4.19 -2.19 28.39
CA LEU A 229 -4.18 -3.62 28.08
C LEU A 229 -4.46 -3.84 26.59
N PRO A 230 -3.93 -4.92 25.99
CA PRO A 230 -4.32 -5.32 24.65
C PRO A 230 -5.84 -5.44 24.56
N MET A 231 -6.43 -4.87 23.51
CA MET A 231 -7.85 -5.09 23.23
C MET A 231 -8.09 -6.58 23.04
N GLU A 232 -9.25 -7.08 23.48
CA GLU A 232 -9.66 -8.44 23.17
C GLU A 232 -9.73 -8.62 21.65
N PRO A 233 -8.94 -9.54 21.10
CA PRO A 233 -8.91 -9.73 19.66
C PRO A 233 -10.13 -10.53 19.20
N THR A 234 -10.64 -10.20 18.01
CA THR A 234 -11.58 -11.08 17.30
C THR A 234 -10.81 -12.27 16.74
N ILE A 235 -10.81 -13.40 17.46
CA ILE A 235 -10.02 -14.57 17.09
C ILE A 235 -10.78 -15.46 16.12
N GLY A 236 -10.08 -16.00 15.12
CA GLY A 236 -10.62 -16.96 14.16
C GLY A 236 -9.72 -17.14 12.96
N ASP A 237 -9.92 -18.23 12.20
CA ASP A 237 -9.14 -18.52 11.00
C ASP A 237 -9.23 -17.41 9.95
N SER A 238 -10.41 -16.80 9.79
CA SER A 238 -10.62 -15.72 8.83
C SER A 238 -9.90 -14.42 9.19
N SER A 239 -9.75 -14.13 10.49
CA SER A 239 -9.14 -12.90 10.98
C SER A 239 -7.65 -13.06 11.29
N CYS A 240 -7.22 -14.24 11.73
CA CYS A 240 -5.86 -14.51 12.18
C CYS A 240 -5.08 -15.42 11.23
N GLY A 241 -5.73 -16.39 10.59
CA GLY A 241 -5.13 -17.49 9.86
C GLY A 241 -3.95 -17.13 8.95
N GLY A 242 -4.20 -16.66 7.74
CA GLY A 242 -3.16 -16.36 6.76
C GLY A 242 -2.53 -14.98 6.87
N PHE A 243 -3.21 -14.02 7.51
CA PHE A 243 -2.88 -12.60 7.38
C PHE A 243 -2.34 -11.93 8.65
N CYS A 244 -2.44 -12.56 9.82
CA CYS A 244 -1.88 -11.98 11.04
C CYS A 244 -0.40 -12.31 11.19
N ASP A 245 0.46 -11.35 10.95
CA ASP A 245 1.91 -11.50 11.10
C ASP A 245 2.37 -11.72 12.56
N TRP A 246 1.48 -11.45 13.52
CA TRP A 246 1.79 -11.46 14.94
C TRP A 246 1.19 -12.64 15.69
N LYS A 247 0.57 -13.58 15.00
CA LYS A 247 -0.13 -14.71 15.62
C LYS A 247 0.79 -15.58 16.48
N ALA A 248 2.06 -15.75 16.10
CA ALA A 248 3.03 -16.50 16.88
C ALA A 248 3.23 -15.94 18.31
N TRP A 249 3.01 -14.64 18.48
CA TRP A 249 3.17 -13.93 19.75
C TRP A 249 1.84 -13.72 20.50
N CYS A 250 0.71 -14.14 19.92
CA CYS A 250 -0.61 -13.86 20.43
C CYS A 250 -1.12 -15.03 21.32
N PRO A 251 -1.22 -14.85 22.64
CA PRO A 251 -1.72 -15.90 23.52
C PRO A 251 -3.17 -16.30 23.17
N HIS A 252 -3.98 -15.35 22.76
CA HIS A 252 -5.36 -15.63 22.35
C HIS A 252 -5.43 -16.53 21.11
N TRP A 253 -4.50 -16.39 20.13
CA TRP A 253 -4.41 -17.29 18.99
C TRP A 253 -4.08 -18.73 19.41
N TRP A 254 -3.13 -18.90 20.33
CA TRP A 254 -2.73 -20.22 20.79
C TRP A 254 -3.82 -20.89 21.61
N ASN A 255 -4.50 -20.15 22.51
CA ASN A 255 -5.64 -20.66 23.27
C ASN A 255 -6.76 -21.10 22.33
N TRP A 256 -7.12 -20.26 21.35
CA TRP A 256 -8.15 -20.59 20.37
C TRP A 256 -7.81 -21.83 19.55
N ARG A 257 -6.56 -21.98 19.13
CA ARG A 257 -6.11 -23.21 18.41
C ARG A 257 -6.19 -24.44 19.28
N ASN A 258 -5.82 -24.35 20.54
CA ASN A 258 -5.93 -25.43 21.51
C ASN A 258 -7.39 -25.84 21.69
N ASP A 259 -8.26 -24.89 21.98
CA ASP A 259 -9.69 -25.13 22.23
C ASP A 259 -10.43 -25.71 21.01
N ASN A 260 -10.00 -25.34 19.81
CA ASN A 260 -10.58 -25.85 18.56
C ASN A 260 -9.83 -27.08 17.99
N GLY A 261 -8.87 -27.65 18.71
CA GLY A 261 -8.13 -28.84 18.31
C GLY A 261 -7.35 -28.69 16.99
N THR A 262 -6.87 -27.47 16.69
CA THR A 262 -6.20 -27.15 15.41
C THR A 262 -4.68 -27.03 15.55
N LEU A 263 -4.10 -27.24 16.72
CA LEU A 263 -2.67 -27.12 16.98
C LEU A 263 -1.78 -27.98 16.06
N HIS A 264 -2.27 -29.15 15.66
CA HIS A 264 -1.51 -30.14 14.90
C HIS A 264 -2.05 -30.39 13.48
N LYS A 265 -2.92 -29.51 12.97
CA LYS A 265 -3.58 -29.71 11.65
C LYS A 265 -2.88 -29.01 10.48
N SER A 266 -1.73 -28.44 10.67
CA SER A 266 -1.01 -27.69 9.63
C SER A 266 0.39 -28.26 9.42
N ASP A 267 0.82 -28.35 8.16
CA ASP A 267 2.21 -28.67 7.79
C ASP A 267 3.20 -27.58 8.22
N PHE A 268 2.70 -26.41 8.61
CA PHE A 268 3.47 -25.27 9.11
C PHE A 268 3.00 -24.89 10.50
N SER A 269 3.95 -24.69 11.40
CA SER A 269 3.70 -24.22 12.76
C SER A 269 4.29 -22.83 12.94
N ASP A 270 3.54 -21.96 13.62
CA ASP A 270 4.09 -20.72 14.13
C ASP A 270 4.78 -21.03 15.46
N ALA A 271 5.97 -20.50 15.67
CA ALA A 271 6.69 -20.65 16.93
C ALA A 271 7.44 -19.36 17.27
N VAL A 272 7.56 -19.10 18.56
CA VAL A 272 8.51 -18.11 19.09
C VAL A 272 9.72 -18.87 19.58
N VAL A 273 10.88 -18.50 19.08
CA VAL A 273 12.13 -19.20 19.38
C VAL A 273 13.23 -18.20 19.75
N LEU A 274 14.09 -18.63 20.67
CA LEU A 274 15.35 -17.95 20.95
C LEU A 274 16.46 -18.64 20.16
N LEU A 275 17.15 -17.91 19.32
CA LEU A 275 18.31 -18.41 18.58
C LEU A 275 19.47 -18.59 19.58
N GLN A 276 19.91 -19.82 19.77
CA GLN A 276 21.03 -20.17 20.64
C GLN A 276 22.36 -20.20 19.86
N GLU A 277 22.38 -20.88 18.72
CA GLU A 277 23.55 -21.03 17.90
C GLU A 277 23.17 -20.95 16.41
N TYR A 278 24.04 -20.40 15.59
CA TYR A 278 23.86 -20.31 14.15
C TYR A 278 25.17 -20.56 13.42
N ASP A 279 25.17 -21.53 12.54
CA ASP A 279 26.28 -21.78 11.62
C ASP A 279 25.99 -21.14 10.25
N SER A 280 26.70 -20.06 9.94
CA SER A 280 26.53 -19.33 8.68
C SER A 280 26.96 -20.12 7.44
N ASN A 281 27.80 -21.16 7.58
CA ASN A 281 28.28 -21.96 6.47
C ASN A 281 27.26 -23.00 6.01
N THR A 282 26.53 -23.58 6.95
CA THR A 282 25.53 -24.61 6.69
C THR A 282 24.11 -24.05 6.68
N GLY A 283 23.89 -22.88 7.27
CA GLY A 283 22.56 -22.32 7.53
C GLY A 283 21.80 -23.03 8.67
N SER A 284 22.47 -23.91 9.42
CA SER A 284 21.87 -24.64 10.54
C SER A 284 21.82 -23.77 11.79
N ALA A 285 20.80 -23.99 12.61
CA ALA A 285 20.60 -23.23 13.87
C ALA A 285 20.10 -24.13 14.99
N VAL A 286 20.55 -23.85 16.22
CA VAL A 286 19.96 -24.40 17.44
C VAL A 286 18.97 -23.37 18.00
N LEU A 287 17.73 -23.78 18.15
CA LEU A 287 16.63 -22.94 18.58
C LEU A 287 16.09 -23.44 19.92
N GLU A 288 15.81 -22.53 20.83
CA GLU A 288 15.07 -22.82 22.06
C GLU A 288 13.64 -22.32 21.89
N LEU A 289 12.66 -23.21 22.07
CA LEU A 289 11.24 -22.85 22.05
C LEU A 289 10.92 -21.91 23.21
N CYS A 290 10.17 -20.87 22.92
CA CYS A 290 9.63 -19.96 23.92
C CYS A 290 8.13 -20.15 24.05
N GLU A 291 7.60 -19.95 25.24
CA GLU A 291 6.16 -19.79 25.42
C GLU A 291 5.69 -18.57 24.71
N PRO A 292 4.43 -18.55 24.21
CA PRO A 292 3.81 -17.35 23.67
C PRO A 292 3.94 -16.19 24.65
N ALA A 293 4.09 -14.99 24.11
CA ALA A 293 4.36 -13.79 24.88
C ALA A 293 3.36 -13.61 26.04
N ASP A 294 3.88 -13.24 27.20
CA ASP A 294 3.05 -12.78 28.32
C ASP A 294 2.28 -11.50 27.97
N ALA A 295 1.48 -11.00 28.90
CA ALA A 295 0.71 -9.76 28.71
C ALA A 295 1.60 -8.53 28.39
N ASN A 296 2.91 -8.60 28.63
CA ASN A 296 3.88 -7.55 28.33
C ASN A 296 4.63 -7.80 27.01
N GLY A 297 4.30 -8.86 26.29
CA GLY A 297 4.93 -9.21 25.02
C GLY A 297 6.29 -9.87 25.13
N ARG A 298 6.65 -10.40 26.31
CA ARG A 298 7.92 -11.10 26.51
C ARG A 298 7.73 -12.59 26.31
N ALA A 299 8.49 -13.13 25.38
CA ALA A 299 8.59 -14.58 25.22
C ALA A 299 9.42 -15.20 26.36
N MET A 300 8.92 -16.27 26.94
CA MET A 300 9.59 -17.00 28.05
C MET A 300 10.21 -18.28 27.51
N PRO A 301 11.55 -18.46 27.62
CA PRO A 301 12.19 -19.70 27.22
C PRO A 301 11.63 -20.91 27.99
N THR A 302 11.34 -21.98 27.26
CA THR A 302 10.80 -23.23 27.86
C THR A 302 11.89 -24.23 28.26
N GLY A 303 13.15 -24.00 27.87
CA GLY A 303 14.24 -24.96 28.00
C GLY A 303 14.23 -26.08 26.94
N ILE A 304 13.23 -26.12 26.05
CA ILE A 304 13.15 -27.12 24.96
C ILE A 304 13.99 -26.65 23.79
N ARG A 305 15.05 -27.39 23.47
CA ARG A 305 15.95 -27.09 22.32
C ARG A 305 15.65 -28.00 21.15
N GLN A 306 15.72 -27.45 19.95
CA GLN A 306 15.63 -28.15 18.67
C GLN A 306 16.76 -27.69 17.75
N SER A 307 17.29 -28.61 16.96
CA SER A 307 18.33 -28.37 15.95
C SER A 307 17.77 -28.56 14.56
#